data_7b7053072ec6b28355b07e2c2a38f9b8
#
_entry.id   7b7053072ec6b28355b07e2c2a38f9b8
#
_cell.length_a   1.000
_cell.length_b   1.000
_cell.length_c   1.000
_cell.angle_alpha   90.00
_cell.angle_beta   90.00
_cell.angle_gamma   90.00
#
_symmetry.space_group_name_H-M   'P 1'
#
loop_
_entity.id
_entity.type
_entity.pdbx_description
1 polymer ?
#
loop_
_entity_poly.entity_id
_entity_poly.type
_entity_poly.pdbx_seq_one_letter_code
_entity_poly.pdbx_strand_id
1 'polypeptide(L)'
;TTGGQALRRIYGERDLLTALCLDAHFLDGLEPAAIAATVAALTYQGKRDAVEYLAHYPHPSLRAPIATITQRLADLNAAEEQFKVNPTPACDFGLVEPMYAWANGAHLAKAIEDTGLAAGDFVRWAKQVLDALDQIAHIRSLDPVIRARCEEAIEAVRRGVVALDV
;
A
#
# COMPACT_ATOMS: atom_id res chain seq x y z
N THR A 1 12.02 9.66 -16.77
CA THR A 1 11.23 9.79 -18.01
C THR A 1 10.12 10.84 -17.86
N THR A 2 9.71 11.39 -18.96
CA THR A 2 8.61 12.38 -18.97
C THR A 2 7.33 11.80 -18.39
N GLY A 3 7.04 10.54 -18.69
CA GLY A 3 5.89 9.82 -18.14
C GLY A 3 5.97 9.66 -16.63
N GLY A 4 7.12 9.31 -16.09
CA GLY A 4 7.33 9.18 -14.65
C GLY A 4 7.20 10.51 -13.91
N GLN A 5 7.69 11.59 -14.49
CA GLN A 5 7.54 12.92 -13.91
C GLN A 5 6.09 13.38 -13.90
N ALA A 6 5.36 13.13 -14.98
CA ALA A 6 3.93 13.45 -15.07
C ALA A 6 3.13 12.66 -14.06
N LEU A 7 3.44 11.38 -13.89
CA LEU A 7 2.79 10.51 -12.92
C LEU A 7 3.00 11.03 -11.50
N ARG A 8 4.24 11.35 -11.12
CA ARG A 8 4.55 11.91 -9.79
C ARG A 8 3.80 13.20 -9.52
N ARG A 9 3.68 14.07 -10.50
CA ARG A 9 3.00 15.34 -10.34
C ARG A 9 1.50 15.17 -10.11
N ILE A 10 0.89 14.17 -10.75
CA ILE A 10 -0.55 13.94 -10.66
C ILE A 10 -0.92 13.17 -9.41
N TYR A 11 -0.12 12.18 -9.01
CA TYR A 11 -0.54 11.18 -8.02
C TYR A 11 0.31 11.17 -6.73
N GLY A 12 1.53 11.73 -6.74
CA GLY A 12 2.40 11.77 -5.56
C GLY A 12 3.70 10.99 -5.70
N GLU A 13 4.48 10.97 -4.64
CA GLU A 13 5.87 10.48 -4.66
C GLU A 13 6.01 8.98 -4.93
N ARG A 14 5.01 8.18 -4.59
CA ARG A 14 5.10 6.71 -4.68
C ARG A 14 4.39 6.12 -5.88
N ASP A 15 3.85 6.94 -6.75
CA ASP A 15 3.09 6.43 -7.88
C ASP A 15 3.98 5.72 -8.90
N LEU A 16 5.20 6.19 -9.08
CA LEU A 16 6.15 5.49 -9.94
C LEU A 16 6.51 4.13 -9.35
N LEU A 17 6.74 4.06 -8.03
CA LEU A 17 7.01 2.78 -7.38
C LEU A 17 5.82 1.84 -7.54
N THR A 18 4.61 2.33 -7.34
CA THR A 18 3.38 1.54 -7.52
C THR A 18 3.28 1.01 -8.95
N ALA A 19 3.56 1.86 -9.95
CA ALA A 19 3.54 1.45 -11.35
C ALA A 19 4.57 0.35 -11.64
N LEU A 20 5.78 0.46 -11.10
CA LEU A 20 6.81 -0.55 -11.26
C LEU A 20 6.41 -1.88 -10.62
N CYS A 21 5.77 -1.83 -9.45
CA CYS A 21 5.28 -3.05 -8.78
C CYS A 21 4.13 -3.69 -9.56
N LEU A 22 3.24 -2.90 -10.14
CA LEU A 22 2.16 -3.41 -10.98
C LEU A 22 2.71 -4.08 -12.24
N ASP A 23 3.73 -3.50 -12.87
CA ASP A 23 4.42 -4.12 -14.00
C ASP A 23 5.07 -5.45 -13.61
N ALA A 24 5.47 -5.60 -12.37
CA ALA A 24 6.02 -6.84 -11.82
C ALA A 24 4.94 -7.81 -11.32
N HIS A 25 3.66 -7.50 -11.55
CA HIS A 25 2.52 -8.35 -11.19
C HIS A 25 2.42 -8.67 -9.70
N PHE A 26 2.74 -7.71 -8.84
CA PHE A 26 2.84 -7.96 -7.39
C PHE A 26 1.49 -8.24 -6.70
N LEU A 27 0.38 -7.94 -7.34
CA LEU A 27 -0.96 -8.22 -6.81
C LEU A 27 -1.56 -9.53 -7.31
N ASP A 28 -0.88 -10.22 -8.23
CA ASP A 28 -1.41 -11.46 -8.81
C ASP A 28 -1.59 -12.54 -7.74
N GLY A 29 -2.73 -13.20 -7.76
CA GLY A 29 -3.03 -14.31 -6.85
C GLY A 29 -3.34 -13.92 -5.42
N LEU A 30 -3.38 -12.62 -5.09
CA LEU A 30 -3.66 -12.17 -3.73
C LEU A 30 -5.16 -12.08 -3.46
N GLU A 31 -5.56 -12.51 -2.26
CA GLU A 31 -6.90 -12.27 -1.75
C GLU A 31 -7.09 -10.79 -1.37
N PRO A 32 -8.34 -10.30 -1.28
CA PRO A 32 -8.60 -8.88 -1.04
C PRO A 32 -7.89 -8.29 0.19
N ALA A 33 -7.86 -9.01 1.31
CA ALA A 33 -7.18 -8.51 2.51
C ALA A 33 -5.67 -8.37 2.30
N ALA A 34 -5.06 -9.30 1.56
CA ALA A 34 -3.63 -9.22 1.22
C ALA A 34 -3.36 -8.06 0.26
N ILE A 35 -4.25 -7.79 -0.67
CA ILE A 35 -4.14 -6.62 -1.55
C ILE A 35 -4.20 -5.33 -0.74
N ALA A 36 -5.14 -5.22 0.19
CA ALA A 36 -5.25 -4.04 1.06
C ALA A 36 -3.98 -3.83 1.88
N ALA A 37 -3.44 -4.89 2.48
CA ALA A 37 -2.21 -4.82 3.26
C ALA A 37 -1.00 -4.43 2.40
N THR A 38 -0.91 -4.96 1.19
CA THR A 38 0.16 -4.65 0.24
C THR A 38 0.11 -3.17 -0.18
N VAL A 39 -1.07 -2.67 -0.48
CA VAL A 39 -1.25 -1.24 -0.83
C VAL A 39 -0.97 -0.35 0.37
N ALA A 40 -1.30 -0.81 1.58
CA ALA A 40 -0.94 -0.09 2.80
C ALA A 40 0.58 0.08 2.93
N ALA A 41 1.37 -0.91 2.52
CA ALA A 41 2.83 -0.81 2.52
C ALA A 41 3.34 0.31 1.60
N LEU A 42 2.63 0.59 0.52
CA LEU A 42 2.99 1.66 -0.41
C LEU A 42 2.48 3.03 0.04
N THR A 43 1.45 3.07 0.86
CA THR A 43 0.72 4.30 1.20
C THR A 43 1.16 4.91 2.52
N TYR A 44 1.42 4.06 3.52
CA TYR A 44 1.66 4.50 4.88
C TYR A 44 2.99 5.22 5.03
N GLN A 45 2.96 6.33 5.74
CA GLN A 45 4.14 7.08 6.16
C GLN A 45 4.04 7.31 7.66
N GLY A 46 4.78 6.50 8.40
CA GLY A 46 4.84 6.61 9.85
C GLY A 46 5.77 7.73 10.31
N LYS A 47 6.19 7.65 11.56
CA LYS A 47 7.12 8.63 12.13
C LYS A 47 8.47 8.54 11.41
N ARG A 48 9.10 9.70 11.19
CA ARG A 48 10.31 9.87 10.38
C ARG A 48 11.46 8.91 10.69
N ASP A 49 11.59 8.46 11.93
CA ASP A 49 12.75 7.71 12.39
C ASP A 49 12.47 6.22 12.60
N ALA A 50 11.27 5.77 12.25
CA ALA A 50 10.88 4.38 12.50
C ALA A 50 10.36 3.75 11.22
N VAL A 51 11.30 3.35 10.35
CA VAL A 51 10.96 2.41 9.28
C VAL A 51 10.82 1.06 9.94
N GLU A 52 9.59 0.64 10.18
CA GLU A 52 9.35 -0.65 10.76
C GLU A 52 9.47 -1.75 9.73
N TYR A 53 10.36 -2.69 10.00
CA TYR A 53 10.43 -3.92 9.25
C TYR A 53 9.36 -4.86 9.76
N LEU A 54 8.77 -5.64 8.85
CA LEU A 54 7.86 -6.70 9.28
C LEU A 54 8.66 -7.77 10.00
N ALA A 55 8.37 -7.93 11.30
CA ALA A 55 8.98 -9.00 12.10
C ALA A 55 8.44 -10.36 11.64
N HIS A 56 7.18 -10.40 11.20
CA HIS A 56 6.56 -11.59 10.63
C HIS A 56 5.45 -11.14 9.67
N TYR A 57 5.10 -11.98 8.72
CA TYR A 57 4.03 -11.70 7.79
C TYR A 57 2.70 -12.17 8.38
N PRO A 58 1.64 -11.33 8.36
CA PRO A 58 0.32 -11.77 8.84
C PRO A 58 -0.27 -12.90 8.00
N HIS A 59 0.21 -13.05 6.76
CA HIS A 59 -0.14 -14.17 5.90
C HIS A 59 1.04 -14.45 4.95
N PRO A 60 1.32 -15.74 4.64
CA PRO A 60 2.45 -16.10 3.78
C PRO A 60 2.40 -15.48 2.39
N SER A 61 1.20 -15.20 1.85
CA SER A 61 1.03 -14.61 0.53
C SER A 61 1.62 -13.21 0.43
N LEU A 62 1.90 -12.55 1.55
CA LEU A 62 2.48 -11.20 1.56
C LEU A 62 4.00 -11.20 1.32
N ARG A 63 4.67 -12.35 1.44
CA ARG A 63 6.12 -12.41 1.24
C ARG A 63 6.54 -11.93 -0.15
N ALA A 64 5.88 -12.43 -1.20
CA ALA A 64 6.23 -12.09 -2.57
C ALA A 64 5.98 -10.62 -2.90
N PRO A 65 4.79 -10.04 -2.63
CA PRO A 65 4.59 -8.63 -2.96
C PRO A 65 5.47 -7.68 -2.13
N ILE A 66 5.72 -7.98 -0.86
CA ILE A 66 6.62 -7.15 -0.05
C ILE A 66 8.06 -7.22 -0.60
N ALA A 67 8.52 -8.40 -0.99
CA ALA A 67 9.83 -8.55 -1.62
C ALA A 67 9.91 -7.75 -2.94
N THR A 68 8.84 -7.76 -3.74
CA THR A 68 8.77 -6.99 -4.97
C THR A 68 8.86 -5.49 -4.69
N ILE A 69 8.13 -5.00 -3.70
CA ILE A 69 8.18 -3.58 -3.30
C ILE A 69 9.60 -3.20 -2.90
N THR A 70 10.23 -4.00 -2.06
CA THR A 70 11.59 -3.73 -1.57
C THR A 70 12.59 -3.70 -2.73
N GLN A 71 12.49 -4.65 -3.65
CA GLN A 71 13.40 -4.73 -4.80
C GLN A 71 13.19 -3.58 -5.76
N ARG A 72 11.95 -3.25 -6.10
CA ARG A 72 11.66 -2.15 -7.01
C ARG A 72 12.05 -0.80 -6.42
N LEU A 73 11.88 -0.61 -5.11
CA LEU A 73 12.33 0.59 -4.44
C LEU A 73 13.86 0.73 -4.50
N ALA A 74 14.59 -0.36 -4.28
CA ALA A 74 16.05 -0.36 -4.39
C ALA A 74 16.51 0.00 -5.81
N ASP A 75 15.86 -0.59 -6.83
CA ASP A 75 16.16 -0.28 -8.24
C ASP A 75 15.88 1.19 -8.55
N LEU A 76 14.77 1.71 -8.06
CA LEU A 76 14.38 3.10 -8.26
C LEU A 76 15.35 4.05 -7.57
N ASN A 77 15.72 3.77 -6.32
CA ASN A 77 16.69 4.59 -5.59
C ASN A 77 18.06 4.60 -6.27
N ALA A 78 18.49 3.48 -6.83
CA ALA A 78 19.75 3.41 -7.58
C ALA A 78 19.72 4.31 -8.81
N ALA A 79 18.61 4.31 -9.55
CA ALA A 79 18.42 5.17 -10.71
C ALA A 79 18.36 6.65 -10.29
N GLU A 80 17.65 6.94 -9.21
CA GLU A 80 17.53 8.31 -8.69
C GLU A 80 18.90 8.86 -8.27
N GLU A 81 19.72 8.06 -7.62
CA GLU A 81 21.08 8.44 -7.26
C GLU A 81 21.94 8.74 -8.48
N GLN A 82 21.84 7.87 -9.50
CA GLN A 82 22.61 8.05 -10.75
C GLN A 82 22.27 9.39 -11.42
N PHE A 83 21.01 9.80 -11.41
CA PHE A 83 20.54 11.03 -12.03
C PHE A 83 20.48 12.22 -11.06
N LYS A 84 20.98 12.06 -9.84
CA LYS A 84 21.06 13.10 -8.80
C LYS A 84 19.70 13.76 -8.50
N VAL A 85 18.63 12.97 -8.52
CA VAL A 85 17.30 13.42 -8.10
C VAL A 85 17.03 12.92 -6.67
N ASN A 86 16.10 13.58 -5.99
CA ASN A 86 15.74 13.21 -4.63
C ASN A 86 15.23 11.77 -4.59
N PRO A 87 15.69 10.95 -3.62
CA PRO A 87 15.26 9.56 -3.55
C PRO A 87 13.79 9.44 -3.13
N THR A 88 13.12 8.43 -3.69
CA THR A 88 11.80 8.02 -3.21
C THR A 88 11.96 7.50 -1.78
N PRO A 89 11.12 7.97 -0.83
CA PRO A 89 11.24 7.56 0.57
C PRO A 89 11.08 6.06 0.77
N ALA A 90 11.75 5.53 1.80
CA ALA A 90 11.61 4.14 2.21
C ALA A 90 10.16 3.82 2.56
N CYS A 91 9.73 2.60 2.27
CA CYS A 91 8.41 2.12 2.65
C CYS A 91 8.37 1.77 4.12
N ASP A 92 7.28 2.14 4.78
CA ASP A 92 7.00 1.82 6.17
C ASP A 92 5.96 0.71 6.20
N PHE A 93 6.30 -0.42 6.79
CA PHE A 93 5.43 -1.59 6.83
C PHE A 93 4.56 -1.65 8.09
N GLY A 94 4.55 -0.58 8.90
CA GLY A 94 3.81 -0.55 10.16
C GLY A 94 2.30 -0.66 10.02
N LEU A 95 1.75 -0.38 8.85
CA LEU A 95 0.30 -0.47 8.60
C LEU A 95 -0.12 -1.83 8.00
N VAL A 96 0.84 -2.65 7.57
CA VAL A 96 0.53 -3.92 6.87
C VAL A 96 -0.30 -4.86 7.73
N GLU A 97 0.15 -5.16 8.93
CA GLU A 97 -0.53 -6.09 9.83
C GLU A 97 -1.89 -5.55 10.31
N PRO A 98 -1.99 -4.28 10.77
CA PRO A 98 -3.29 -3.72 11.14
C PRO A 98 -4.28 -3.68 9.97
N MET A 99 -3.83 -3.34 8.78
CA MET A 99 -4.71 -3.30 7.61
C MET A 99 -5.19 -4.70 7.21
N TYR A 100 -4.32 -5.68 7.27
CA TYR A 100 -4.69 -7.07 7.00
C TYR A 100 -5.77 -7.53 7.98
N ALA A 101 -5.58 -7.27 9.28
CA ALA A 101 -6.57 -7.63 10.30
C ALA A 101 -7.91 -6.92 10.08
N TRP A 102 -7.86 -5.62 9.79
CA TRP A 102 -9.05 -4.83 9.54
C TRP A 102 -9.84 -5.34 8.33
N ALA A 103 -9.15 -5.60 7.22
CA ALA A 103 -9.77 -6.09 5.99
C ALA A 103 -10.36 -7.49 6.15
N ASN A 104 -9.89 -8.26 7.13
CA ASN A 104 -10.44 -9.57 7.47
C ASN A 104 -11.56 -9.51 8.52
N GLY A 105 -12.01 -8.30 8.89
CA GLY A 105 -13.16 -8.13 9.75
C GLY A 105 -12.86 -7.88 11.23
N ALA A 106 -11.60 -7.67 11.61
CA ALA A 106 -11.25 -7.38 13.00
C ALA A 106 -11.85 -6.04 13.45
N HIS A 107 -12.23 -5.94 14.72
CA HIS A 107 -12.63 -4.66 15.31
C HIS A 107 -11.43 -3.71 15.36
N LEU A 108 -11.71 -2.40 15.31
CA LEU A 108 -10.66 -1.39 15.28
C LEU A 108 -9.65 -1.55 16.42
N ALA A 109 -10.12 -1.71 17.65
CA ALA A 109 -9.24 -1.88 18.81
C ALA A 109 -8.30 -3.08 18.66
N LYS A 110 -8.78 -4.17 18.06
CA LYS A 110 -7.99 -5.38 17.82
C LYS A 110 -6.99 -5.16 16.69
N ALA A 111 -7.42 -4.50 15.62
CA ALA A 111 -6.57 -4.26 14.45
C ALA A 111 -5.34 -3.42 14.81
N ILE A 112 -5.50 -2.43 15.69
CA ILE A 112 -4.41 -1.52 16.08
C ILE A 112 -3.71 -1.93 17.40
N GLU A 113 -4.10 -3.04 17.99
CA GLU A 113 -3.50 -3.54 19.23
C GLU A 113 -2.00 -3.69 19.06
N ASP A 114 -1.25 -3.18 20.05
CA ASP A 114 0.22 -3.25 20.09
C ASP A 114 0.96 -2.55 18.93
N THR A 115 0.26 -1.73 18.16
CA THR A 115 0.88 -1.02 17.02
C THR A 115 1.36 0.39 17.36
N GLY A 116 0.88 0.95 18.45
CA GLY A 116 1.11 2.36 18.77
C GLY A 116 0.29 3.34 17.94
N LEU A 117 -0.54 2.86 17.00
CA LEU A 117 -1.41 3.72 16.21
C LEU A 117 -2.63 4.17 16.99
N ALA A 118 -2.93 5.47 16.94
CA ALA A 118 -4.20 5.97 17.45
C ALA A 118 -5.32 5.61 16.47
N ALA A 119 -6.55 5.44 16.99
CA ALA A 119 -7.69 5.07 16.17
C ALA A 119 -7.93 6.06 15.02
N GLY A 120 -7.85 7.37 15.32
CA GLY A 120 -8.03 8.40 14.30
C GLY A 120 -6.97 8.36 13.20
N ASP A 121 -5.73 8.07 13.54
CA ASP A 121 -4.65 7.93 12.57
C ASP A 121 -4.87 6.71 11.68
N PHE A 122 -5.29 5.58 12.26
CA PHE A 122 -5.61 4.40 11.47
C PHE A 122 -6.72 4.70 10.47
N VAL A 123 -7.80 5.35 10.89
CA VAL A 123 -8.91 5.69 10.00
C VAL A 123 -8.43 6.59 8.85
N ARG A 124 -7.61 7.58 9.16
CA ARG A 124 -7.06 8.47 8.14
C ARG A 124 -6.22 7.72 7.12
N TRP A 125 -5.34 6.82 7.57
CA TRP A 125 -4.53 6.01 6.66
C TRP A 125 -5.34 5.00 5.89
N ALA A 126 -6.38 4.41 6.50
CA ALA A 126 -7.29 3.51 5.80
C ALA A 126 -7.98 4.22 4.64
N LYS A 127 -8.38 5.48 4.82
CA LYS A 127 -8.95 6.28 3.73
C LYS A 127 -7.95 6.54 2.61
N GLN A 128 -6.67 6.74 2.94
CA GLN A 128 -5.61 6.87 1.94
C GLN A 128 -5.40 5.56 1.18
N VAL A 129 -5.50 4.42 1.84
CA VAL A 129 -5.45 3.11 1.20
C VAL A 129 -6.62 2.94 0.24
N LEU A 130 -7.83 3.36 0.64
CA LEU A 130 -8.99 3.33 -0.24
C LEU A 130 -8.78 4.15 -1.52
N ASP A 131 -8.23 5.36 -1.38
CA ASP A 131 -7.93 6.21 -2.53
C ASP A 131 -6.92 5.53 -3.47
N ALA A 132 -5.88 4.94 -2.91
CA ALA A 132 -4.87 4.23 -3.70
C ALA A 132 -5.45 3.01 -4.41
N LEU A 133 -6.27 2.22 -3.74
CA LEU A 133 -6.95 1.07 -4.33
C LEU A 133 -7.88 1.50 -5.47
N ASP A 134 -8.59 2.59 -5.28
CA ASP A 134 -9.49 3.14 -6.30
C ASP A 134 -8.71 3.58 -7.54
N GLN A 135 -7.59 4.26 -7.36
CA GLN A 135 -6.72 4.66 -8.45
C GLN A 135 -6.19 3.44 -9.23
N ILE A 136 -5.75 2.42 -8.52
CA ILE A 136 -5.27 1.18 -9.16
C ILE A 136 -6.41 0.53 -9.96
N ALA A 137 -7.60 0.42 -9.37
CA ALA A 137 -8.76 -0.20 -10.03
C ALA A 137 -9.18 0.52 -11.32
N HIS A 138 -8.85 1.82 -11.44
CA HIS A 138 -9.18 2.62 -12.63
C HIS A 138 -8.11 2.59 -13.72
N ILE A 139 -7.00 1.87 -13.53
CA ILE A 139 -5.97 1.73 -14.56
C ILE A 139 -6.52 0.89 -15.70
N ARG A 140 -6.53 1.46 -16.92
CA ARG A 140 -7.13 0.81 -18.10
C ARG A 140 -6.51 -0.53 -18.45
N SER A 141 -5.21 -0.65 -18.31
CA SER A 141 -4.46 -1.86 -18.66
C SER A 141 -4.47 -2.93 -17.57
N LEU A 142 -5.12 -2.66 -16.44
CA LEU A 142 -5.16 -3.61 -15.33
C LEU A 142 -5.95 -4.85 -15.71
N ASP A 143 -5.41 -6.02 -15.37
CA ASP A 143 -6.08 -7.30 -15.54
C ASP A 143 -7.47 -7.25 -14.86
N PRO A 144 -8.56 -7.66 -15.55
CA PRO A 144 -9.90 -7.63 -14.96
C PRO A 144 -10.04 -8.44 -13.67
N VAL A 145 -9.30 -9.53 -13.50
CA VAL A 145 -9.31 -10.33 -12.27
C VAL A 145 -8.72 -9.52 -11.12
N ILE A 146 -7.60 -8.83 -11.37
CA ILE A 146 -6.96 -7.98 -10.36
C ILE A 146 -7.88 -6.80 -10.02
N ARG A 147 -8.51 -6.20 -11.02
CA ARG A 147 -9.47 -5.11 -10.78
C ARG A 147 -10.60 -5.55 -9.86
N ALA A 148 -11.19 -6.72 -10.11
CA ALA A 148 -12.26 -7.27 -9.28
C ALA A 148 -11.77 -7.49 -7.84
N ARG A 149 -10.57 -8.00 -7.66
CA ARG A 149 -9.98 -8.18 -6.33
C ARG A 149 -9.72 -6.85 -5.62
N CYS A 150 -9.28 -5.83 -6.36
CA CYS A 150 -9.11 -4.49 -5.78
C CYS A 150 -10.45 -3.90 -5.33
N GLU A 151 -11.51 -4.10 -6.10
CA GLU A 151 -12.86 -3.66 -5.73
C GLU A 151 -13.35 -4.38 -4.48
N GLU A 152 -13.09 -5.68 -4.37
CA GLU A 152 -13.39 -6.45 -3.16
C GLU A 152 -12.57 -5.94 -1.96
N ALA A 153 -11.31 -5.58 -2.19
CA ALA A 153 -10.46 -4.99 -1.14
C ALA A 153 -11.02 -3.65 -0.65
N ILE A 154 -11.50 -2.81 -1.57
CA ILE A 154 -12.14 -1.55 -1.23
C ILE A 154 -13.34 -1.80 -0.30
N GLU A 155 -14.20 -2.75 -0.64
CA GLU A 155 -15.35 -3.09 0.19
C GLU A 155 -14.92 -3.63 1.56
N ALA A 156 -13.87 -4.44 1.60
CA ALA A 156 -13.37 -5.01 2.85
C ALA A 156 -12.82 -3.93 3.80
N VAL A 157 -12.21 -2.89 3.27
CA VAL A 157 -11.64 -1.79 4.07
C VAL A 157 -12.69 -0.75 4.43
N ARG A 158 -13.63 -0.45 3.50
CA ARG A 158 -14.65 0.57 3.67
C ARG A 158 -15.82 0.04 4.49
N ARG A 159 -15.63 -0.06 5.79
CA ARG A 159 -16.66 -0.50 6.71
C ARG A 159 -16.52 0.23 8.04
N GLY A 160 -17.54 0.13 8.88
CA GLY A 160 -17.54 0.74 10.20
C GLY A 160 -17.16 2.22 10.15
N VAL A 161 -16.27 2.63 11.03
CA VAL A 161 -15.83 4.03 11.14
C VAL A 161 -15.09 4.53 9.88
N VAL A 162 -14.44 3.66 9.13
CA VAL A 162 -13.75 4.03 7.88
C VAL A 162 -14.74 4.44 6.79
N ALA A 163 -15.97 3.93 6.84
CA ALA A 163 -17.02 4.27 5.88
C ALA A 163 -17.64 5.64 6.12
N LEU A 164 -17.36 6.28 7.28
CA LEU A 164 -17.97 7.55 7.63
C LEU A 164 -17.30 8.70 6.88
N ASP A 165 -18.12 9.57 6.29
CA ASP A 165 -17.67 10.83 5.72
C ASP A 165 -17.53 11.87 6.84
N VAL A 166 -16.30 12.20 7.17
CA VAL A 166 -16.01 13.21 8.18
C VAL A 166 -15.23 14.35 7.57
#